data_d12d124b8fd7da07cca5f881180aef4b
#
_entry.id   d12d124b8fd7da07cca5f881180aef4b
#
_cell.length_a   1.000
_cell.length_b   1.000
_cell.length_c   1.000
_cell.angle_alpha   90.00
_cell.angle_beta   90.00
_cell.angle_gamma   90.00
#
_symmetry.space_group_name_H-M   'P 1'
#
loop_
_entity.id
_entity.type
_entity.pdbx_description
1 polymer ?
#
loop_
_entity_poly.entity_id
_entity_poly.type
_entity_poly.pdbx_seq_one_letter_code
_entity_poly.pdbx_strand_id
1 'polypeptide(L)'
;MKAFLRKAMANEKGEPVVVFVVIFLMFVFLPVAVFFSEYSYEMAVKQKVESAIVVSGFSALYRATPATKFSEVDKEVIHDLFIDYLKRNLKLNDDMTSKSGIFEGPVQIDEFAVYGADELPAVCPRNNEIHVPAIHVVVRAKLKRVVFTKYSKYTDMVIHKDVDVFEKGGY
;
A
#
# COMPACT_ATOMS: atom_id res chain seq x y z
N MET A 1 36.76 -13.19 -6.77
CA MET A 1 36.17 -12.96 -8.09
C MET A 1 37.21 -12.88 -9.20
N LYS A 2 38.27 -12.01 -9.12
CA LYS A 2 39.34 -11.90 -10.12
C LYS A 2 40.10 -13.22 -10.41
N ALA A 3 40.36 -14.04 -9.35
CA ALA A 3 41.09 -15.32 -9.50
C ALA A 3 40.26 -16.39 -10.24
N PHE A 4 38.92 -16.41 -10.01
CA PHE A 4 38.01 -17.34 -10.69
C PHE A 4 37.88 -17.02 -12.18
N LEU A 5 37.72 -15.75 -12.54
CA LEU A 5 37.67 -15.28 -13.93
C LEU A 5 38.96 -15.57 -14.66
N ARG A 6 40.13 -15.38 -14.00
CA ARG A 6 41.44 -15.63 -14.59
C ARG A 6 41.68 -17.13 -14.87
N LYS A 7 41.15 -18.02 -14.01
CA LYS A 7 41.23 -19.47 -14.17
C LYS A 7 40.28 -19.98 -15.26
N ALA A 8 39.09 -19.37 -15.39
CA ALA A 8 38.15 -19.69 -16.47
C ALA A 8 38.65 -19.23 -17.85
N MET A 9 39.38 -18.11 -17.91
CA MET A 9 39.97 -17.60 -19.16
C MET A 9 41.28 -18.29 -19.56
N ALA A 10 41.99 -18.96 -18.62
CA ALA A 10 43.22 -19.66 -18.88
C ALA A 10 43.03 -21.11 -19.40
N ASN A 11 41.81 -21.61 -19.37
CA ASN A 11 41.50 -22.92 -19.91
C ASN A 11 41.14 -22.75 -21.40
N GLU A 12 42.11 -23.03 -22.30
CA GLU A 12 41.94 -22.89 -23.76
C GLU A 12 40.75 -23.69 -24.35
N LYS A 13 40.17 -24.56 -23.56
CA LYS A 13 38.88 -25.27 -23.81
C LYS A 13 37.68 -24.67 -23.02
N GLY A 14 37.87 -23.54 -22.33
CA GLY A 14 36.79 -22.83 -21.65
C GLY A 14 35.75 -22.37 -22.64
N GLU A 15 34.70 -23.17 -22.82
CA GLU A 15 33.67 -22.98 -23.82
C GLU A 15 33.17 -21.52 -23.76
N PRO A 16 33.08 -20.83 -24.88
CA PRO A 16 32.55 -19.46 -24.97
C PRO A 16 31.17 -19.33 -24.33
N VAL A 17 30.49 -20.45 -24.16
CA VAL A 17 29.20 -20.60 -23.43
C VAL A 17 29.30 -20.13 -21.98
N VAL A 18 30.37 -20.47 -21.22
CA VAL A 18 30.52 -20.06 -19.81
C VAL A 18 30.67 -18.54 -19.69
N VAL A 19 31.44 -17.93 -20.58
CA VAL A 19 31.60 -16.47 -20.60
C VAL A 19 30.28 -15.80 -20.95
N PHE A 20 29.55 -16.32 -21.93
CA PHE A 20 28.25 -15.82 -22.34
C PHE A 20 27.21 -15.92 -21.17
N VAL A 21 27.16 -17.05 -20.46
CA VAL A 21 26.27 -17.25 -19.31
C VAL A 21 26.59 -16.25 -18.21
N VAL A 22 27.85 -16.00 -17.89
CA VAL A 22 28.24 -15.02 -16.88
C VAL A 22 27.82 -13.60 -17.28
N ILE A 23 28.02 -13.24 -18.53
CA ILE A 23 27.59 -11.94 -19.08
C ILE A 23 26.06 -11.83 -19.00
N PHE A 24 25.33 -12.84 -19.43
CA PHE A 24 23.88 -12.88 -19.37
C PHE A 24 23.35 -12.73 -17.93
N LEU A 25 23.92 -13.48 -16.98
CA LEU A 25 23.54 -13.36 -15.56
C LEU A 25 23.79 -11.96 -15.01
N MET A 26 24.90 -11.33 -15.36
CA MET A 26 25.23 -9.99 -14.86
C MET A 26 24.41 -8.88 -15.51
N PHE A 27 24.18 -8.93 -16.81
CA PHE A 27 23.61 -7.81 -17.57
C PHE A 27 22.13 -7.96 -17.85
N VAL A 28 21.58 -9.16 -17.78
CA VAL A 28 20.15 -9.42 -18.02
C VAL A 28 19.45 -9.85 -16.73
N PHE A 29 19.90 -10.94 -16.12
CA PHE A 29 19.19 -11.53 -14.99
C PHE A 29 19.22 -10.64 -13.74
N LEU A 30 20.36 -10.02 -13.39
CA LEU A 30 20.46 -9.13 -12.23
C LEU A 30 19.53 -7.91 -12.32
N PRO A 31 19.50 -7.12 -13.41
CA PRO A 31 18.57 -6.01 -13.54
C PRO A 31 17.10 -6.45 -13.44
N VAL A 32 16.77 -7.58 -14.06
CA VAL A 32 15.41 -8.14 -14.00
C VAL A 32 15.04 -8.53 -12.57
N ALA A 33 15.92 -9.22 -11.84
CA ALA A 33 15.68 -9.60 -10.45
C ALA A 33 15.51 -8.37 -9.53
N VAL A 34 16.32 -7.33 -9.75
CA VAL A 34 16.21 -6.05 -9.02
C VAL A 34 14.88 -5.37 -9.30
N PHE A 35 14.43 -5.34 -10.56
CA PHE A 35 13.13 -4.78 -10.94
C PHE A 35 11.97 -5.53 -10.25
N PHE A 36 11.99 -6.86 -10.25
CA PHE A 36 10.97 -7.66 -9.58
C PHE A 36 10.98 -7.46 -8.06
N SER A 37 12.15 -7.27 -7.45
CA SER A 37 12.25 -6.98 -6.02
C SER A 37 11.61 -5.65 -5.65
N GLU A 38 11.84 -4.60 -6.44
CA GLU A 38 11.21 -3.29 -6.25
C GLU A 38 9.68 -3.37 -6.42
N TYR A 39 9.22 -4.03 -7.49
CA TYR A 39 7.80 -4.23 -7.75
C TYR A 39 7.11 -4.99 -6.60
N SER A 40 7.73 -6.08 -6.12
CA SER A 40 7.20 -6.85 -4.98
C SER A 40 7.13 -6.03 -3.70
N TYR A 41 8.11 -5.17 -3.46
CA TYR A 41 8.12 -4.24 -2.34
C TYR A 41 6.96 -3.24 -2.44
N GLU A 42 6.76 -2.60 -3.61
CA GLU A 42 5.65 -1.67 -3.84
C GLU A 42 4.30 -2.35 -3.59
N MET A 43 4.11 -3.57 -4.10
CA MET A 43 2.87 -4.34 -3.89
C MET A 43 2.64 -4.71 -2.43
N ALA A 44 3.67 -5.13 -1.71
CA ALA A 44 3.56 -5.47 -0.29
C ALA A 44 3.18 -4.24 0.56
N VAL A 45 3.78 -3.08 0.28
CA VAL A 45 3.42 -1.85 0.98
C VAL A 45 2.00 -1.41 0.65
N LYS A 46 1.59 -1.51 -0.63
CA LYS A 46 0.21 -1.19 -1.04
C LYS A 46 -0.81 -2.05 -0.29
N GLN A 47 -0.62 -3.37 -0.25
CA GLN A 47 -1.48 -4.30 0.49
C GLN A 47 -1.53 -3.96 1.99
N LYS A 48 -0.39 -3.59 2.58
CA LYS A 48 -0.34 -3.15 3.98
C LYS A 48 -1.16 -1.89 4.23
N VAL A 49 -1.10 -0.90 3.32
CA VAL A 49 -1.90 0.33 3.44
C VAL A 49 -3.37 0.03 3.23
N GLU A 50 -3.73 -0.79 2.24
CA GLU A 50 -5.11 -1.24 2.02
C GLU A 50 -5.69 -1.93 3.26
N SER A 51 -4.95 -2.89 3.83
CA SER A 51 -5.37 -3.57 5.06
C SER A 51 -5.50 -2.61 6.25
N ALA A 52 -4.59 -1.64 6.37
CA ALA A 52 -4.68 -0.63 7.43
C ALA A 52 -5.92 0.26 7.27
N ILE A 53 -6.28 0.64 6.03
CA ILE A 53 -7.51 1.40 5.75
C ILE A 53 -8.75 0.60 6.15
N VAL A 54 -8.84 -0.66 5.72
CA VAL A 54 -9.98 -1.53 6.02
C VAL A 54 -10.13 -1.73 7.53
N VAL A 55 -9.06 -2.09 8.22
CA VAL A 55 -9.08 -2.29 9.68
C VAL A 55 -9.43 -1.01 10.43
N SER A 56 -8.90 0.15 9.99
CA SER A 56 -9.20 1.44 10.61
C SER A 56 -10.65 1.86 10.40
N GLY A 57 -11.17 1.68 9.17
CA GLY A 57 -12.55 1.99 8.83
C GLY A 57 -13.53 1.11 9.61
N PHE A 58 -13.30 -0.20 9.60
CA PHE A 58 -14.11 -1.15 10.36
C PHE A 58 -14.11 -0.83 11.86
N SER A 59 -12.94 -0.56 12.44
CA SER A 59 -12.81 -0.24 13.87
C SER A 59 -13.48 1.08 14.23
N ALA A 60 -13.43 2.08 13.37
CA ALA A 60 -14.09 3.36 13.56
C ALA A 60 -15.61 3.21 13.51
N LEU A 61 -16.14 2.50 12.52
CA LEU A 61 -17.58 2.19 12.42
C LEU A 61 -18.06 1.40 13.64
N TYR A 62 -17.37 0.33 13.99
CA TYR A 62 -17.75 -0.54 15.12
C TYR A 62 -17.76 0.19 16.45
N ARG A 63 -16.81 1.12 16.68
CA ARG A 63 -16.70 1.85 17.94
C ARG A 63 -17.71 3.00 18.06
N ALA A 64 -18.00 3.68 16.97
CA ALA A 64 -18.93 4.80 16.95
C ALA A 64 -20.40 4.35 17.05
N THR A 65 -20.68 3.09 16.71
CA THR A 65 -22.06 2.60 16.60
C THR A 65 -22.28 1.43 17.55
N PRO A 66 -23.12 1.55 18.60
CA PRO A 66 -23.71 0.39 19.25
C PRO A 66 -24.51 -0.39 18.20
N ALA A 67 -24.37 -1.71 18.17
CA ALA A 67 -24.83 -2.64 17.12
C ALA A 67 -26.31 -2.54 16.67
N THR A 68 -27.07 -1.60 17.17
CA THR A 68 -28.52 -1.46 16.93
C THR A 68 -28.99 -0.13 16.33
N LYS A 69 -28.10 0.87 16.14
CA LYS A 69 -28.53 2.19 15.64
C LYS A 69 -27.52 2.82 14.70
N PHE A 70 -27.57 2.47 13.43
CA PHE A 70 -26.78 3.14 12.39
C PHE A 70 -27.32 4.51 11.95
N SER A 71 -28.55 4.87 12.33
CA SER A 71 -29.21 6.12 11.92
C SER A 71 -28.73 7.40 12.62
N GLU A 72 -27.98 7.28 13.72
CA GLU A 72 -27.48 8.40 14.53
C GLU A 72 -25.95 8.45 14.54
N VAL A 73 -25.33 8.14 13.41
CA VAL A 73 -23.87 8.11 13.31
C VAL A 73 -23.32 9.53 13.28
N ASP A 74 -22.54 9.89 14.30
CA ASP A 74 -21.75 11.12 14.29
C ASP A 74 -20.57 10.94 13.31
N LYS A 75 -20.73 11.48 12.10
CA LYS A 75 -19.74 11.36 11.00
C LYS A 75 -18.39 11.96 11.36
N GLU A 76 -18.36 12.99 12.20
CA GLU A 76 -17.15 13.65 12.66
C GLU A 76 -16.37 12.74 13.62
N VAL A 77 -17.07 12.09 14.56
CA VAL A 77 -16.46 11.14 15.49
C VAL A 77 -15.86 9.94 14.74
N ILE A 78 -16.56 9.43 13.71
CA ILE A 78 -16.03 8.33 12.88
C ILE A 78 -14.79 8.78 12.13
N HIS A 79 -14.75 9.98 11.58
CA HIS A 79 -13.59 10.51 10.88
C HIS A 79 -12.38 10.58 11.82
N ASP A 80 -12.54 11.13 13.03
CA ASP A 80 -11.46 11.26 13.99
C ASP A 80 -10.96 9.90 14.48
N LEU A 81 -11.87 8.95 14.75
CA LEU A 81 -11.51 7.58 15.07
C LEU A 81 -10.76 6.89 13.93
N PHE A 82 -11.21 7.08 12.69
CA PHE A 82 -10.53 6.53 11.53
C PHE A 82 -9.09 7.03 11.43
N ILE A 83 -8.88 8.34 11.58
CA ILE A 83 -7.54 8.93 11.55
C ILE A 83 -6.66 8.36 12.67
N ASP A 84 -7.18 8.26 13.91
CA ASP A 84 -6.40 7.71 15.03
C ASP A 84 -6.00 6.24 14.79
N TYR A 85 -6.93 5.41 14.32
CA TYR A 85 -6.63 4.03 13.99
C TYR A 85 -5.67 3.91 12.79
N LEU A 86 -5.83 4.73 11.76
CA LEU A 86 -4.93 4.74 10.60
C LEU A 86 -3.50 5.10 10.99
N LYS A 87 -3.34 6.12 11.85
CA LYS A 87 -2.03 6.49 12.42
C LYS A 87 -1.37 5.32 13.16
N ARG A 88 -2.13 4.60 13.99
CA ARG A 88 -1.64 3.45 14.75
C ARG A 88 -1.25 2.28 13.83
N ASN A 89 -2.11 1.93 12.89
CA ASN A 89 -1.91 0.78 11.99
C ASN A 89 -0.74 1.00 11.01
N LEU A 90 -0.56 2.22 10.51
CA LEU A 90 0.53 2.58 9.62
C LEU A 90 1.79 3.10 10.35
N LYS A 91 1.74 3.21 11.69
CA LYS A 91 2.82 3.79 12.52
C LYS A 91 3.20 5.20 12.03
N LEU A 92 2.20 6.08 11.93
CA LEU A 92 2.40 7.47 11.57
C LEU A 92 2.60 8.34 12.83
N ASN A 93 3.21 9.50 12.63
CA ASN A 93 3.25 10.61 13.59
C ASN A 93 1.92 11.37 13.57
N ASP A 94 1.77 12.36 14.45
CA ASP A 94 0.56 13.19 14.51
C ASP A 94 0.34 14.02 13.24
N ASP A 95 1.40 14.39 12.55
CA ASP A 95 1.40 15.10 11.28
C ASP A 95 1.22 14.15 10.06
N MET A 96 0.81 12.91 10.27
CA MET A 96 0.64 11.87 9.25
C MET A 96 1.92 11.44 8.54
N THR A 97 3.10 11.84 8.98
CA THR A 97 4.37 11.35 8.42
C THR A 97 4.71 9.96 8.95
N SER A 98 5.43 9.17 8.15
CA SER A 98 5.82 7.80 8.53
C SER A 98 6.96 7.77 9.55
N LYS A 99 6.76 7.12 10.72
CA LYS A 99 7.83 6.87 11.71
C LYS A 99 8.95 6.01 11.15
N SER A 100 8.64 5.11 10.24
CA SER A 100 9.61 4.22 9.58
C SER A 100 10.30 4.84 8.37
N GLY A 101 9.88 6.03 7.94
CA GLY A 101 10.41 6.70 6.76
C GLY A 101 10.07 6.03 5.42
N ILE A 102 9.10 5.12 5.39
CA ILE A 102 8.65 4.43 4.17
C ILE A 102 8.00 5.40 3.19
N PHE A 103 7.27 6.40 3.70
CA PHE A 103 6.61 7.41 2.87
C PHE A 103 7.45 8.70 2.82
N GLU A 104 7.39 9.37 1.67
CA GLU A 104 7.91 10.72 1.48
C GLU A 104 6.81 11.74 1.79
N GLY A 105 6.97 12.48 2.88
CA GLY A 105 5.95 13.40 3.37
C GLY A 105 4.76 12.71 4.07
N PRO A 106 3.70 13.47 4.34
CA PRO A 106 2.52 12.96 5.03
C PRO A 106 1.65 12.09 4.12
N VAL A 107 1.00 11.12 4.73
CA VAL A 107 -0.13 10.39 4.12
C VAL A 107 -1.33 11.35 4.08
N GLN A 108 -1.96 11.49 2.93
CA GLN A 108 -3.09 12.40 2.71
C GLN A 108 -4.38 11.62 2.57
N ILE A 109 -5.47 12.15 3.12
CA ILE A 109 -6.82 11.65 2.90
C ILE A 109 -7.46 12.61 1.92
N ASP A 110 -7.60 12.18 0.66
CA ASP A 110 -8.13 13.03 -0.42
C ASP A 110 -9.66 13.11 -0.37
N GLU A 111 -10.31 11.99 -0.02
CA GLU A 111 -11.76 11.87 0.05
C GLU A 111 -12.13 11.06 1.31
N PHE A 112 -13.15 11.51 2.04
CA PHE A 112 -13.71 10.79 3.17
C PHE A 112 -15.21 11.07 3.26
N ALA A 113 -16.03 10.04 3.28
CA ALA A 113 -17.46 10.14 3.46
C ALA A 113 -17.99 8.96 4.28
N VAL A 114 -18.96 9.22 5.15
CA VAL A 114 -19.65 8.18 5.93
C VAL A 114 -21.10 8.11 5.44
N TYR A 115 -21.53 6.92 5.07
CA TYR A 115 -22.88 6.62 4.64
C TYR A 115 -23.62 5.88 5.76
N GLY A 116 -24.64 6.53 6.33
CA GLY A 116 -25.53 5.96 7.33
C GLY A 116 -26.64 5.11 6.69
N ALA A 117 -27.36 4.36 7.52
CA ALA A 117 -28.45 3.50 7.03
C ALA A 117 -29.60 4.28 6.39
N ASP A 118 -29.81 5.53 6.77
CA ASP A 118 -30.82 6.45 6.25
C ASP A 118 -30.45 7.07 4.90
N GLU A 119 -29.18 6.98 4.48
CA GLU A 119 -28.68 7.50 3.22
C GLU A 119 -28.59 6.40 2.12
N LEU A 120 -28.98 5.17 2.44
CA LEU A 120 -28.87 4.03 1.54
C LEU A 120 -30.15 3.77 0.73
N PRO A 121 -30.05 3.28 -0.51
CA PRO A 121 -28.80 3.01 -1.25
C PRO A 121 -28.14 4.31 -1.73
N ALA A 122 -26.80 4.33 -1.70
CA ALA A 122 -25.99 5.48 -2.11
C ALA A 122 -24.99 5.10 -3.21
N VAL A 123 -24.43 6.11 -3.87
CA VAL A 123 -23.34 5.91 -4.83
C VAL A 123 -22.17 6.75 -4.36
N CYS A 124 -20.99 6.15 -4.19
CA CYS A 124 -19.80 6.87 -3.80
C CYS A 124 -19.24 7.72 -4.96
N PRO A 125 -18.37 8.72 -4.71
CA PRO A 125 -17.76 9.57 -5.74
C PRO A 125 -17.00 8.78 -6.83
N ARG A 126 -16.64 7.54 -6.55
CA ARG A 126 -15.96 6.62 -7.48
C ARG A 126 -16.93 5.68 -8.22
N ASN A 127 -18.21 5.95 -8.14
CA ASN A 127 -19.27 5.24 -8.86
C ASN A 127 -19.52 3.80 -8.39
N ASN A 128 -19.15 3.46 -7.14
CA ASN A 128 -19.55 2.20 -6.53
C ASN A 128 -20.88 2.36 -5.80
N GLU A 129 -21.75 1.36 -5.93
CA GLU A 129 -23.01 1.30 -5.17
C GLU A 129 -22.77 0.84 -3.75
N ILE A 130 -23.35 1.57 -2.80
CA ILE A 130 -23.28 1.32 -1.36
C ILE A 130 -24.67 0.92 -0.88
N HIS A 131 -24.83 -0.32 -0.42
CA HIS A 131 -26.10 -0.87 0.05
C HIS A 131 -26.16 -1.08 1.55
N VAL A 132 -25.04 -0.93 2.24
CA VAL A 132 -24.90 -1.07 3.70
C VAL A 132 -24.10 0.09 4.26
N PRO A 133 -24.26 0.44 5.55
CA PRO A 133 -23.49 1.52 6.16
C PRO A 133 -21.98 1.30 5.96
N ALA A 134 -21.30 2.31 5.44
CA ALA A 134 -19.91 2.21 5.01
C ALA A 134 -19.15 3.54 5.15
N ILE A 135 -17.82 3.44 5.18
CA ILE A 135 -16.89 4.56 5.01
C ILE A 135 -16.30 4.49 3.61
N HIS A 136 -16.51 5.54 2.83
CA HIS A 136 -15.76 5.80 1.62
C HIS A 136 -14.49 6.56 1.95
N VAL A 137 -13.35 6.10 1.47
CA VAL A 137 -12.07 6.78 1.69
C VAL A 137 -11.12 6.64 0.52
N VAL A 138 -10.45 7.74 0.20
CA VAL A 138 -9.33 7.77 -0.75
C VAL A 138 -8.10 8.27 -0.02
N VAL A 139 -7.08 7.44 0.04
CA VAL A 139 -5.80 7.74 0.69
C VAL A 139 -4.71 7.85 -0.36
N ARG A 140 -3.93 8.92 -0.27
CA ARG A 140 -2.74 9.15 -1.11
C ARG A 140 -1.48 9.10 -0.27
N ALA A 141 -0.47 8.41 -0.76
CA ALA A 141 0.87 8.39 -0.15
C ALA A 141 1.95 8.35 -1.24
N LYS A 142 3.13 8.89 -0.92
CA LYS A 142 4.31 8.79 -1.77
C LYS A 142 5.26 7.76 -1.20
N LEU A 143 5.29 6.58 -1.81
CA LEU A 143 6.15 5.48 -1.39
C LEU A 143 7.60 5.75 -1.82
N LYS A 144 8.54 5.71 -0.89
CA LYS A 144 9.97 5.82 -1.21
C LYS A 144 10.44 4.58 -1.95
N ARG A 145 11.13 4.78 -3.06
CA ARG A 145 11.81 3.70 -3.78
C ARG A 145 13.08 3.30 -3.06
N VAL A 146 13.40 2.01 -3.13
CA VAL A 146 14.60 1.45 -2.49
C VAL A 146 15.77 1.40 -3.47
N VAL A 147 15.54 0.99 -4.70
CA VAL A 147 16.60 0.72 -5.68
C VAL A 147 16.66 1.78 -6.77
N PHE A 148 15.53 2.15 -7.36
CA PHE A 148 15.49 3.08 -8.49
C PHE A 148 15.47 4.56 -8.10
N THR A 149 16.03 4.91 -6.94
CA THR A 149 16.07 6.29 -6.40
C THR A 149 16.72 7.30 -7.32
N LYS A 150 17.61 6.86 -8.22
CA LYS A 150 18.29 7.71 -9.21
C LYS A 150 17.34 8.20 -10.31
N TYR A 151 16.30 7.42 -10.64
CA TYR A 151 15.32 7.76 -11.69
C TYR A 151 14.09 8.44 -11.13
N SER A 152 13.63 7.98 -9.99
CA SER A 152 12.53 8.58 -9.23
C SER A 152 12.72 8.28 -7.75
N LYS A 153 12.55 9.29 -6.90
CA LYS A 153 12.70 9.11 -5.44
C LYS A 153 11.53 8.39 -4.81
N TYR A 154 10.36 8.47 -5.42
CA TYR A 154 9.10 7.91 -4.89
C TYR A 154 8.16 7.46 -6.01
N THR A 155 7.20 6.64 -5.63
CA THR A 155 6.04 6.23 -6.44
C THR A 155 4.77 6.77 -5.78
N ASP A 156 3.92 7.45 -6.55
CA ASP A 156 2.62 7.89 -6.07
C ASP A 156 1.68 6.68 -5.94
N MET A 157 1.05 6.57 -4.78
CA MET A 157 0.10 5.52 -4.46
C MET A 157 -1.23 6.16 -4.06
N VAL A 158 -2.29 5.83 -4.78
CA VAL A 158 -3.65 6.24 -4.48
C VAL A 158 -4.49 4.98 -4.24
N ILE A 159 -5.11 4.90 -3.08
CA ILE A 159 -5.91 3.76 -2.67
C ILE A 159 -7.33 4.25 -2.36
N HIS A 160 -8.30 3.67 -3.04
CA HIS A 160 -9.71 3.85 -2.79
C HIS A 160 -10.27 2.60 -2.11
N LYS A 161 -11.07 2.79 -1.06
CA LYS A 161 -11.84 1.74 -0.39
C LYS A 161 -13.18 2.26 0.09
N ASP A 162 -14.18 1.40 -0.09
CA ASP A 162 -15.47 1.52 0.58
C ASP A 162 -15.52 0.41 1.63
N VAL A 163 -15.42 0.79 2.91
CA VAL A 163 -15.31 -0.15 4.04
C VAL A 163 -16.66 -0.26 4.72
N ASP A 164 -17.28 -1.41 4.71
CA ASP A 164 -18.54 -1.68 5.36
C ASP A 164 -18.40 -2.52 6.66
N VAL A 165 -19.49 -2.63 7.41
CA VAL A 165 -19.51 -3.39 8.68
C VAL A 165 -19.51 -4.91 8.43
N PHE A 166 -19.82 -5.33 7.22
CA PHE A 166 -19.96 -6.73 6.82
C PHE A 166 -18.81 -7.24 5.98
N GLU A 167 -17.83 -6.39 5.66
CA GLU A 167 -16.65 -6.81 4.92
C GLU A 167 -15.94 -7.91 5.73
N LYS A 168 -16.28 -9.17 5.41
CA LYS A 168 -15.51 -10.31 5.88
C LYS A 168 -14.11 -10.10 5.38
N GLY A 169 -13.18 -9.82 6.31
CA GLY A 169 -11.76 -9.68 5.98
C GLY A 169 -11.38 -10.83 5.06
N GLY A 170 -11.15 -10.52 3.79
CA GLY A 170 -10.63 -11.48 2.83
C GLY A 170 -9.24 -11.86 3.27
N TYR A 171 -9.09 -13.07 3.78
CA TYR A 171 -7.82 -13.74 4.05
C TYR A 171 -7.24 -14.27 2.74
#